data_0e0fb9588d79f01efd85c78840879cc4
#
_entry.id   0e0fb9588d79f01efd85c78840879cc4
#
_cell.length_a   1.000
_cell.length_b   1.000
_cell.length_c   1.000
_cell.angle_alpha   90.00
_cell.angle_beta   90.00
_cell.angle_gamma   90.00
#
_symmetry.space_group_name_H-M   'P 1'
#
loop_
_entity.id
_entity.type
_entity.pdbx_description
1 polymer ?
#
loop_
_entity_poly.entity_id
_entity_poly.type
_entity_poly.pdbx_seq_one_letter_code
_entity_poly.pdbx_strand_id
1 'polypeptide(L)'
;MKRAIIIFTRVPEPGQTKTRMMPALSAKGCARLHTCFLEDIKRECGKVEGQLFVCFTPDDGRERLYPVFGRGEHYISQRGSGLGERMYQAIREVLGRGYEACILMGTDVPEVRSEYLERAFGLLEQNDVVLGPTRDGGYYLVGMKKPQRDVFDVEGVWTGLRASGYHVPA
;
A
#
# COMPACT_ATOMS: atom_id res chain seq x y z
N MET A 1 14.51 13.75 6.28
CA MET A 1 13.31 13.01 6.75
C MET A 1 13.52 11.52 6.50
N LYS A 2 13.47 10.70 7.54
CA LYS A 2 13.61 9.24 7.44
C LYS A 2 12.31 8.64 6.92
N ARG A 3 12.32 8.15 5.68
CA ARG A 3 11.15 7.75 4.91
C ARG A 3 10.94 6.24 4.91
N ALA A 4 9.69 5.79 4.91
CA ALA A 4 9.31 4.40 4.72
C ALA A 4 8.19 4.26 3.69
N ILE A 5 8.23 3.18 2.90
CA ILE A 5 7.19 2.80 1.94
C ILE A 5 6.62 1.45 2.38
N ILE A 6 5.32 1.36 2.55
CA ILE A 6 4.60 0.14 2.91
C ILE A 6 3.83 -0.35 1.68
N ILE A 7 4.22 -1.49 1.13
CA ILE A 7 3.40 -2.21 0.15
C ILE A 7 2.41 -3.07 0.93
N PHE A 8 1.12 -2.77 0.77
CA PHE A 8 0.03 -3.46 1.46
C PHE A 8 -0.62 -4.45 0.52
N THR A 9 -0.37 -5.75 0.72
CA THR A 9 -0.70 -6.79 -0.24
C THR A 9 -1.26 -8.07 0.35
N ARG A 10 -1.96 -8.82 -0.48
CA ARG A 10 -2.16 -10.25 -0.26
C ARG A 10 -1.03 -11.03 -0.93
N VAL A 11 -0.73 -12.19 -0.38
CA VAL A 11 0.18 -13.15 -1.03
C VAL A 11 -0.46 -13.63 -2.33
N PRO A 12 0.28 -13.68 -3.47
CA PRO A 12 -0.24 -14.25 -4.71
C PRO A 12 -0.59 -15.72 -4.53
N GLU A 13 -1.88 -16.04 -4.57
CA GLU A 13 -2.38 -17.39 -4.34
C GLU A 13 -3.49 -17.72 -5.34
N PRO A 14 -3.36 -18.82 -6.12
CA PRO A 14 -4.38 -19.23 -7.08
C PRO A 14 -5.75 -19.42 -6.39
N GLY A 15 -6.79 -18.85 -6.97
CA GLY A 15 -8.15 -18.93 -6.45
C GLY A 15 -8.51 -17.97 -5.31
N GLN A 16 -7.52 -17.23 -4.77
CA GLN A 16 -7.72 -16.28 -3.68
C GLN A 16 -7.32 -14.84 -4.05
N THR A 17 -6.53 -14.68 -5.11
CA THR A 17 -5.98 -13.40 -5.56
C THR A 17 -6.63 -12.98 -6.85
N LYS A 18 -7.08 -11.70 -6.92
CA LYS A 18 -7.71 -11.10 -8.11
C LYS A 18 -8.85 -11.96 -8.71
N THR A 19 -9.67 -12.53 -7.85
CA THR A 19 -10.75 -13.46 -8.24
C THR A 19 -11.77 -12.84 -9.20
N ARG A 20 -11.92 -11.52 -9.23
CA ARG A 20 -12.76 -10.79 -10.19
C ARG A 20 -12.32 -10.97 -11.63
N MET A 21 -11.04 -11.31 -11.88
CA MET A 21 -10.48 -11.57 -13.19
C MET A 21 -10.64 -13.04 -13.64
N MET A 22 -11.12 -13.93 -12.78
CA MET A 22 -11.27 -15.37 -13.07
C MET A 22 -12.16 -15.70 -14.27
N PRO A 23 -13.19 -14.92 -14.63
CA PRO A 23 -13.94 -15.14 -15.89
C PRO A 23 -13.06 -15.02 -17.14
N ALA A 24 -12.00 -14.20 -17.11
CA ALA A 24 -11.08 -13.98 -18.22
C ALA A 24 -9.73 -14.71 -18.04
N LEU A 25 -9.34 -15.00 -16.82
CA LEU A 25 -8.06 -15.63 -16.47
C LEU A 25 -8.29 -16.84 -15.55
N SER A 26 -7.44 -17.87 -15.70
CA SER A 26 -7.41 -18.98 -14.74
C SER A 26 -6.98 -18.50 -13.35
N ALA A 27 -7.25 -19.30 -12.30
CA ALA A 27 -6.79 -19.01 -10.96
C ALA A 27 -5.26 -18.80 -10.90
N LYS A 28 -4.48 -19.62 -11.60
CA LYS A 28 -3.02 -19.46 -11.76
C LYS A 28 -2.66 -18.18 -12.52
N GLY A 29 -3.43 -17.84 -13.55
CA GLY A 29 -3.26 -16.60 -14.32
C GLY A 29 -3.48 -15.35 -13.46
N CYS A 30 -4.50 -15.35 -12.60
CA CYS A 30 -4.75 -14.26 -11.66
C CYS A 30 -3.61 -14.08 -10.65
N ALA A 31 -3.11 -15.17 -10.07
CA ALA A 31 -1.97 -15.13 -9.15
C ALA A 31 -0.69 -14.63 -9.85
N ARG A 32 -0.43 -15.08 -11.08
CA ARG A 32 0.70 -14.61 -11.88
C ARG A 32 0.59 -13.12 -12.21
N LEU A 33 -0.58 -12.65 -12.61
CA LEU A 33 -0.83 -11.23 -12.87
C LEU A 33 -0.54 -10.39 -11.63
N HIS A 34 -1.00 -10.84 -10.45
CA HIS A 34 -0.70 -10.16 -9.20
C HIS A 34 0.79 -10.11 -8.90
N THR A 35 1.50 -11.21 -9.13
CA THR A 35 2.97 -11.25 -9.00
C THR A 35 3.64 -10.21 -9.88
N CYS A 36 3.23 -10.09 -11.16
CA CYS A 36 3.75 -9.07 -12.07
C CYS A 36 3.49 -7.65 -11.55
N PHE A 37 2.32 -7.38 -11.00
CA PHE A 37 2.02 -6.08 -10.38
C PHE A 37 2.95 -5.78 -9.21
N LEU A 38 3.20 -6.78 -8.35
CA LEU A 38 4.13 -6.63 -7.22
C LEU A 38 5.57 -6.36 -7.67
N GLU A 39 6.03 -7.01 -8.73
CA GLU A 39 7.35 -6.79 -9.32
C GLU A 39 7.49 -5.38 -9.89
N ASP A 40 6.47 -4.87 -10.59
CA ASP A 40 6.45 -3.51 -11.13
C ASP A 40 6.45 -2.48 -10.01
N ILE A 41 5.61 -2.66 -8.99
CA ILE A 41 5.54 -1.78 -7.82
C ILE A 41 6.87 -1.76 -7.07
N LYS A 42 7.47 -2.93 -6.83
CA LYS A 42 8.79 -3.01 -6.19
C LYS A 42 9.84 -2.22 -6.96
N ARG A 43 9.85 -2.33 -8.29
CA ARG A 43 10.79 -1.62 -9.15
C ARG A 43 10.62 -0.11 -9.01
N GLU A 44 9.40 0.38 -8.97
CA GLU A 44 9.13 1.82 -8.79
C GLU A 44 9.50 2.29 -7.38
N CYS A 45 9.18 1.53 -6.34
CA CYS A 45 9.57 1.83 -4.96
C CYS A 45 11.10 1.87 -4.80
N GLY A 46 11.82 1.00 -5.49
CA GLY A 46 13.29 0.96 -5.43
C GLY A 46 14.01 2.18 -6.02
N LYS A 47 13.30 3.04 -6.75
CA LYS A 47 13.82 4.31 -7.27
C LYS A 47 13.69 5.46 -6.26
N VAL A 48 12.93 5.28 -5.20
CA VAL A 48 12.61 6.29 -4.19
C VAL A 48 13.47 6.07 -2.96
N GLU A 49 14.05 7.13 -2.42
CA GLU A 49 14.78 7.06 -1.16
C GLU A 49 13.84 6.76 0.01
N GLY A 50 13.98 5.58 0.61
CA GLY A 50 13.16 5.14 1.74
C GLY A 50 13.30 3.64 1.99
N GLN A 51 12.95 3.22 3.20
CA GLN A 51 12.93 1.81 3.55
C GLN A 51 11.63 1.15 3.09
N LEU A 52 11.76 0.05 2.37
CA LEU A 52 10.61 -0.74 1.94
C LEU A 52 10.15 -1.70 3.05
N PHE A 53 8.84 -1.73 3.27
CA PHE A 53 8.13 -2.69 4.11
C PHE A 53 7.08 -3.41 3.28
N VAL A 54 6.96 -4.70 3.47
CA VAL A 54 5.91 -5.53 2.84
C VAL A 54 4.93 -5.95 3.93
N CYS A 55 3.75 -5.34 3.92
CA CYS A 55 2.66 -5.65 4.85
C CYS A 55 1.68 -6.62 4.18
N PHE A 56 1.65 -7.86 4.64
CA PHE A 56 1.05 -8.97 3.90
C PHE A 56 0.01 -9.75 4.70
N THR A 57 -0.83 -10.48 4.00
CA THR A 57 -1.77 -11.48 4.52
C THR A 57 -1.88 -12.64 3.50
N PRO A 58 -2.08 -13.90 3.92
CA PRO A 58 -2.16 -14.41 5.30
C PRO A 58 -0.79 -14.50 5.99
N ASP A 59 -0.80 -14.68 7.32
CA ASP A 59 0.40 -14.64 8.17
C ASP A 59 1.46 -15.71 7.80
N ASP A 60 1.03 -16.84 7.29
CA ASP A 60 1.91 -17.94 6.84
C ASP A 60 2.48 -17.74 5.44
N GLY A 61 2.16 -16.61 4.80
CA GLY A 61 2.48 -16.36 3.39
C GLY A 61 3.84 -15.72 3.11
N ARG A 62 4.61 -15.38 4.14
CA ARG A 62 5.86 -14.62 4.00
C ARG A 62 6.83 -15.21 2.98
N GLU A 63 7.07 -16.51 3.03
CA GLU A 63 8.05 -17.16 2.14
C GLU A 63 7.65 -17.13 0.67
N ARG A 64 6.34 -17.07 0.39
CA ARG A 64 5.79 -16.97 -0.97
C ARG A 64 6.03 -15.59 -1.61
N LEU A 65 6.41 -14.60 -0.81
CA LEU A 65 6.76 -13.25 -1.27
C LEU A 65 8.26 -13.09 -1.56
N TYR A 66 9.10 -14.02 -1.10
CA TYR A 66 10.56 -13.96 -1.32
C TYR A 66 10.97 -13.95 -2.80
N PRO A 67 10.30 -14.66 -3.72
CA PRO A 67 10.63 -14.57 -5.15
C PRO A 67 10.49 -13.16 -5.72
N VAL A 68 9.58 -12.36 -5.18
CA VAL A 68 9.34 -10.98 -5.62
C VAL A 68 10.24 -10.00 -4.88
N PHE A 69 10.21 -10.02 -3.55
CA PHE A 69 10.83 -8.97 -2.72
C PHE A 69 12.21 -9.34 -2.18
N GLY A 70 12.54 -10.63 -2.11
CA GLY A 70 13.77 -11.11 -1.48
C GLY A 70 13.62 -11.35 0.03
N ARG A 71 14.63 -12.00 0.62
CA ARG A 71 14.63 -12.33 2.06
C ARG A 71 15.07 -11.16 2.95
N GLY A 72 15.74 -10.17 2.36
CA GLY A 72 16.33 -9.03 3.09
C GLY A 72 15.36 -7.88 3.36
N GLU A 73 14.14 -7.91 2.83
CA GLU A 73 13.17 -6.86 3.06
C GLU A 73 12.47 -6.99 4.43
N HIS A 74 11.86 -5.90 4.86
CA HIS A 74 11.07 -5.87 6.10
C HIS A 74 9.65 -6.35 5.86
N TYR A 75 9.31 -7.50 6.44
CA TYR A 75 7.98 -8.09 6.36
C TYR A 75 7.21 -7.87 7.65
N ILE A 76 5.97 -7.40 7.53
CA ILE A 76 5.03 -7.24 8.64
C ILE A 76 3.68 -7.87 8.27
N SER A 77 3.07 -8.59 9.19
CA SER A 77 1.75 -9.18 8.99
C SER A 77 0.66 -8.13 9.16
N GLN A 78 -0.38 -8.19 8.32
CA GLN A 78 -1.56 -7.36 8.49
C GLN A 78 -2.31 -7.75 9.77
N ARG A 79 -2.63 -6.78 10.62
CA ARG A 79 -3.33 -6.98 11.89
C ARG A 79 -4.51 -6.03 12.02
N GLY A 80 -5.64 -6.57 12.45
CA GLY A 80 -6.88 -5.83 12.65
C GLY A 80 -8.09 -6.55 12.06
N SER A 81 -9.28 -6.16 12.50
CA SER A 81 -10.55 -6.77 12.11
C SER A 81 -11.05 -6.36 10.74
N GLY A 82 -10.64 -5.19 10.25
CA GLY A 82 -11.05 -4.64 8.97
C GLY A 82 -9.88 -3.99 8.23
N LEU A 83 -10.12 -3.59 6.98
CA LEU A 83 -9.08 -3.03 6.11
C LEU A 83 -8.49 -1.73 6.69
N GLY A 84 -9.32 -0.79 7.12
CA GLY A 84 -8.87 0.46 7.73
C GLY A 84 -8.03 0.26 8.98
N GLU A 85 -8.47 -0.64 9.87
CA GLU A 85 -7.70 -1.01 11.07
C GLU A 85 -6.33 -1.61 10.70
N ARG A 86 -6.29 -2.51 9.71
CA ARG A 86 -5.04 -3.13 9.26
C ARG A 86 -4.06 -2.12 8.68
N MET A 87 -4.56 -1.16 7.90
CA MET A 87 -3.75 -0.07 7.33
C MET A 87 -3.21 0.84 8.43
N TYR A 88 -4.07 1.23 9.38
CA TYR A 88 -3.68 2.03 10.54
C TYR A 88 -2.57 1.35 11.35
N GLN A 89 -2.74 0.07 11.67
CA GLN A 89 -1.75 -0.69 12.45
C GLN A 89 -0.41 -0.81 11.72
N ALA A 90 -0.42 -1.02 10.40
CA ALA A 90 0.80 -1.05 9.60
C ALA A 90 1.57 0.28 9.67
N ILE A 91 0.88 1.40 9.48
CA ILE A 91 1.47 2.73 9.56
C ILE A 91 1.99 3.02 10.97
N ARG A 92 1.18 2.73 11.99
CA ARG A 92 1.56 2.91 13.39
C ARG A 92 2.82 2.12 13.75
N GLU A 93 2.91 0.87 13.30
CA GLU A 93 4.08 0.01 13.54
C GLU A 93 5.33 0.59 12.90
N VAL A 94 5.25 0.98 11.63
CA VAL A 94 6.40 1.52 10.88
C VAL A 94 6.87 2.86 11.46
N LEU A 95 5.96 3.79 11.72
CA LEU A 95 6.31 5.06 12.36
C LEU A 95 6.88 4.85 13.77
N GLY A 96 6.37 3.86 14.52
CA GLY A 96 6.89 3.48 15.83
C GLY A 96 8.32 2.93 15.80
N ARG A 97 8.84 2.51 14.64
CA ARG A 97 10.23 2.10 14.43
C ARG A 97 11.18 3.29 14.16
N GLY A 98 10.70 4.53 14.30
CA GLY A 98 11.50 5.75 14.18
C GLY A 98 11.59 6.31 12.77
N TYR A 99 10.66 5.97 11.87
CA TYR A 99 10.49 6.67 10.60
C TYR A 99 9.69 7.94 10.82
N GLU A 100 10.07 9.01 10.12
CA GLU A 100 9.45 10.34 10.26
C GLU A 100 8.25 10.54 9.34
N ALA A 101 8.22 9.78 8.24
CA ALA A 101 7.09 9.74 7.31
C ALA A 101 6.98 8.35 6.71
N CYS A 102 5.75 7.89 6.49
CA CYS A 102 5.52 6.68 5.72
C CYS A 102 4.39 6.88 4.71
N ILE A 103 4.51 6.16 3.61
CA ILE A 103 3.49 6.01 2.58
C ILE A 103 3.07 4.55 2.56
N LEU A 104 1.77 4.29 2.70
CA LEU A 104 1.19 2.98 2.48
C LEU A 104 0.46 2.99 1.14
N MET A 105 0.73 2.01 0.31
CA MET A 105 0.09 1.86 -0.99
C MET A 105 -0.48 0.47 -1.20
N GLY A 106 -1.64 0.42 -1.87
CA GLY A 106 -2.23 -0.81 -2.36
C GLY A 106 -1.53 -1.34 -3.62
N THR A 107 -1.92 -2.53 -4.05
CA THR A 107 -1.27 -3.24 -5.17
C THR A 107 -2.19 -3.45 -6.38
N ASP A 108 -3.32 -2.76 -6.42
CA ASP A 108 -4.28 -2.85 -7.52
C ASP A 108 -4.09 -1.78 -8.60
N VAL A 109 -3.13 -0.87 -8.43
CA VAL A 109 -2.80 0.21 -9.38
C VAL A 109 -1.38 0.00 -9.89
N PRO A 110 -1.18 -0.77 -10.97
CA PRO A 110 0.15 -1.08 -11.50
C PRO A 110 0.85 0.12 -12.15
N GLU A 111 0.10 1.18 -12.44
CA GLU A 111 0.62 2.41 -13.08
C GLU A 111 1.28 3.36 -12.09
N VAL A 112 1.40 2.99 -10.81
CA VAL A 112 2.11 3.81 -9.82
C VAL A 112 3.58 3.96 -10.23
N ARG A 113 4.05 5.20 -10.27
CA ARG A 113 5.41 5.57 -10.63
C ARG A 113 6.15 6.18 -9.45
N SER A 114 7.45 6.06 -9.46
CA SER A 114 8.34 6.65 -8.45
C SER A 114 8.09 8.15 -8.26
N GLU A 115 7.76 8.89 -9.33
CA GLU A 115 7.46 10.33 -9.27
C GLU A 115 6.25 10.63 -8.37
N TYR A 116 5.25 9.75 -8.34
CA TYR A 116 4.07 9.92 -7.46
C TYR A 116 4.45 9.73 -5.99
N LEU A 117 5.33 8.78 -5.71
CA LEU A 117 5.83 8.53 -4.35
C LEU A 117 6.70 9.69 -3.87
N GLU A 118 7.62 10.18 -4.71
CA GLU A 118 8.43 11.35 -4.39
C GLU A 118 7.58 12.60 -4.16
N ARG A 119 6.57 12.82 -5.01
CA ARG A 119 5.62 13.92 -4.82
C ARG A 119 4.85 13.80 -3.51
N ALA A 120 4.41 12.59 -3.15
CA ALA A 120 3.71 12.37 -1.88
C ALA A 120 4.60 12.67 -0.67
N PHE A 121 5.87 12.26 -0.69
CA PHE A 121 6.83 12.64 0.35
C PHE A 121 7.09 14.14 0.40
N GLY A 122 7.22 14.81 -0.75
CA GLY A 122 7.36 16.26 -0.81
C GLY A 122 6.14 16.98 -0.22
N LEU A 123 4.93 16.51 -0.48
CA LEU A 123 3.72 17.06 0.11
C LEU A 123 3.64 16.83 1.63
N LEU A 124 4.17 15.73 2.15
CA LEU A 124 4.24 15.45 3.57
C LEU A 124 5.16 16.41 4.34
N GLU A 125 6.07 17.11 3.69
CA GLU A 125 6.87 18.13 4.37
C GLU A 125 5.99 19.24 4.97
N GLN A 126 4.90 19.60 4.28
CA GLN A 126 4.00 20.69 4.67
C GLN A 126 2.61 20.22 5.11
N ASN A 127 2.30 18.93 5.00
CA ASN A 127 1.01 18.36 5.37
C ASN A 127 1.18 17.18 6.33
N ASP A 128 0.17 16.92 7.14
CA ASP A 128 0.19 15.78 8.06
C ASP A 128 -0.25 14.48 7.40
N VAL A 129 -1.14 14.59 6.40
CA VAL A 129 -1.69 13.46 5.63
C VAL A 129 -1.71 13.82 4.15
N VAL A 130 -1.38 12.83 3.32
CA VAL A 130 -1.47 12.89 1.86
C VAL A 130 -2.23 11.68 1.35
N LEU A 131 -3.16 11.89 0.43
CA LEU A 131 -3.93 10.82 -0.21
C LEU A 131 -3.69 10.84 -1.72
N GLY A 132 -3.48 9.68 -2.32
CA GLY A 132 -3.49 9.47 -3.76
C GLY A 132 -4.87 8.95 -4.19
N PRO A 133 -5.74 9.79 -4.78
CA PRO A 133 -7.12 9.40 -5.07
C PRO A 133 -7.20 8.47 -6.27
N THR A 134 -8.26 7.65 -6.30
CA THR A 134 -8.69 6.85 -7.44
C THR A 134 -9.98 7.43 -8.05
N ARG A 135 -10.26 7.09 -9.30
CA ARG A 135 -11.44 7.62 -10.04
C ARG A 135 -12.77 7.18 -9.44
N ASP A 136 -12.80 6.06 -8.73
CA ASP A 136 -13.96 5.50 -8.05
C ASP A 136 -14.24 6.12 -6.67
N GLY A 137 -13.44 7.14 -6.28
CA GLY A 137 -13.59 7.86 -5.02
C GLY A 137 -12.81 7.30 -3.84
N GLY A 138 -12.04 6.21 -4.04
CA GLY A 138 -11.10 5.69 -3.07
C GLY A 138 -9.71 6.35 -3.16
N TYR A 139 -8.72 5.70 -2.59
CA TYR A 139 -7.33 6.08 -2.74
C TYR A 139 -6.44 4.84 -2.89
N TYR A 140 -5.38 4.97 -3.67
CA TYR A 140 -4.37 3.91 -3.85
C TYR A 140 -3.16 4.12 -2.94
N LEU A 141 -3.03 5.30 -2.36
CA LEU A 141 -1.90 5.71 -1.54
C LEU A 141 -2.40 6.57 -0.38
N VAL A 142 -1.87 6.32 0.81
CA VAL A 142 -2.01 7.18 1.97
C VAL A 142 -0.65 7.39 2.60
N GLY A 143 -0.28 8.66 2.81
CA GLY A 143 0.96 9.03 3.49
C GLY A 143 0.67 9.82 4.76
N MET A 144 1.48 9.63 5.81
CA MET A 144 1.39 10.43 7.03
C MET A 144 2.69 10.43 7.83
N LYS A 145 2.83 11.46 8.68
CA LYS A 145 3.96 11.64 9.62
C LYS A 145 3.66 11.12 11.03
N LYS A 146 2.39 11.06 11.38
CA LYS A 146 1.90 10.54 12.66
C LYS A 146 0.71 9.64 12.40
N PRO A 147 0.53 8.54 13.16
CA PRO A 147 -0.63 7.70 12.99
C PRO A 147 -1.92 8.48 13.27
N GLN A 148 -2.78 8.60 12.26
CA GLN A 148 -4.08 9.27 12.38
C GLN A 148 -5.20 8.28 12.10
N ARG A 149 -5.87 7.84 13.16
CA ARG A 149 -6.91 6.82 13.09
C ARG A 149 -8.12 7.28 12.29
N ASP A 150 -8.51 8.54 12.48
CA ASP A 150 -9.70 9.14 11.87
C ASP A 150 -9.70 9.07 10.34
N VAL A 151 -8.52 8.99 9.72
CA VAL A 151 -8.39 8.81 8.26
C VAL A 151 -8.98 7.47 7.80
N PHE A 152 -9.01 6.46 8.68
CA PHE A 152 -9.45 5.11 8.36
C PHE A 152 -10.82 4.74 8.97
N ASP A 153 -11.35 5.57 9.89
CA ASP A 153 -12.62 5.31 10.59
C ASP A 153 -13.84 5.80 9.80
N VAL A 154 -13.66 6.33 8.59
CA VAL A 154 -14.76 6.81 7.74
C VAL A 154 -15.38 5.62 7.03
N GLU A 155 -16.66 5.33 7.33
CA GLU A 155 -17.44 4.34 6.58
C GLU A 155 -17.40 4.66 5.08
N GLY A 156 -16.94 3.71 4.27
CA GLY A 156 -16.85 3.88 2.83
C GLY A 156 -15.52 4.40 2.29
N VAL A 157 -14.43 4.34 3.04
CA VAL A 157 -13.08 4.80 2.65
C VAL A 157 -12.58 4.17 1.33
N TRP A 158 -13.09 3.02 0.96
CA TRP A 158 -12.84 2.38 -0.35
C TRP A 158 -14.00 2.56 -1.34
N THR A 159 -15.09 3.21 -0.96
CA THR A 159 -16.28 3.42 -1.79
C THR A 159 -16.76 4.87 -1.85
N GLY A 160 -15.86 5.84 -1.77
CA GLY A 160 -16.19 7.22 -2.09
C GLY A 160 -16.16 8.20 -0.93
N LEU A 161 -14.97 8.50 -0.42
CA LEU A 161 -14.75 9.75 0.29
C LEU A 161 -14.92 10.93 -0.68
N ARG A 162 -16.00 11.65 -0.53
CA ARG A 162 -16.02 13.06 -0.96
C ARG A 162 -15.04 13.79 -0.07
N ALA A 163 -13.83 13.98 -0.57
CA ALA A 163 -12.80 14.76 0.10
C ALA A 163 -13.23 16.21 0.19
N SER A 164 -13.96 16.56 1.23
CA SER A 164 -14.04 17.95 1.66
C SER A 164 -12.79 18.24 2.49
N GLY A 165 -11.76 18.78 1.86
CA GLY A 165 -10.64 19.39 2.57
C GLY A 165 -9.23 18.89 2.27
N TYR A 166 -9.03 17.85 1.43
CA TYR A 166 -7.70 17.40 1.05
C TYR A 166 -7.45 17.59 -0.43
N HIS A 167 -6.62 18.55 -0.76
CA HIS A 167 -6.33 18.92 -2.15
C HIS A 167 -5.19 18.03 -2.68
N VAL A 168 -5.49 17.22 -3.69
CA VAL A 168 -4.46 16.65 -4.56
C VAL A 168 -4.58 17.35 -5.90
N PRO A 169 -3.60 18.17 -6.30
CA PRO A 169 -3.59 18.70 -7.67
C PRO A 169 -3.43 17.56 -8.66
N ALA A 170 -4.19 17.61 -9.73
CA ALA A 170 -4.11 16.71 -10.86
C ALA A 170 -2.71 16.68 -11.49
#